data_0cb35312202a14a97575ffbd186968f0
#
_entry.id   0cb35312202a14a97575ffbd186968f0
#
_cell.length_a   1.000
_cell.length_b   1.000
_cell.length_c   1.000
_cell.angle_alpha   90.00
_cell.angle_beta   90.00
_cell.angle_gamma   90.00
#
_symmetry.space_group_name_H-M   'P 1'
#
loop_
_entity.id
_entity.type
_entity.pdbx_description
1 polymer ?
#
loop_
_entity_poly.entity_id
_entity_poly.type
_entity_poly.pdbx_seq_one_letter_code
_entity_poly.pdbx_strand_id
1 'polypeptide(L)'
;MINKELLNKAINLHLSGKKKEAARIYKKIINLEQSNIIALNNFASLLIEVGDFNRAKLLLKKALKIKPDYLDALNNLGILTKLSKKYLEAIKIFEKIIELNPSYIKAFINLGDCLQSQKKFEDALVVYDEAIKLDSESTEVIFNKGTCLNELNLQDKAKTCFDKIIKMNPKFVEARWCLALIQLQQGNYIEGWQNYEARKIRNKTKKNYSDIVTSKNWLGEKGLNNKKIYIKSEQGFGDYIQFSRYLPIIENLGAKIILDTPKPLNKIINTLGINYTHIDDVDKLEFDYYCYLMSLPLALNKRINTIPNKTPYLYTPEINKKYWKEKLGPKVTKRIGLIWSGSPLNENDHNRSIKLKTLMNLFELPFEFHSLQIEYNEFDLKLMKKLKNLINHKNEIKGFDNTAGLIESMDLVISVDTSIAHLSGALNKPTWLLLPFTPDFRWLLKRDDSPWYPSVKLYRQEKKGNWETIIDKVKKDLINL
;
A
#
# COMPACT_ATOMS: atom_id res chain seq x y z
N MET A 1 -12.94 50.38 2.16
CA MET A 1 -12.20 49.92 3.37
C MET A 1 -12.86 48.75 4.05
N ILE A 2 -14.14 48.78 4.37
CA ILE A 2 -14.86 47.69 5.10
C ILE A 2 -14.77 46.31 4.43
N ASN A 3 -14.86 46.25 3.10
CA ASN A 3 -14.78 44.97 2.39
C ASN A 3 -13.37 44.30 2.43
N LYS A 4 -12.29 45.10 2.52
CA LYS A 4 -10.91 44.58 2.58
C LYS A 4 -10.62 43.99 3.97
N GLU A 5 -11.08 44.61 5.04
CA GLU A 5 -10.96 44.06 6.41
C GLU A 5 -11.76 42.76 6.59
N LEU A 6 -13.01 42.76 6.09
CA LEU A 6 -13.85 41.55 6.12
C LEU A 6 -13.22 40.39 5.32
N LEU A 7 -12.62 40.71 4.16
CA LEU A 7 -11.95 39.70 3.33
C LEU A 7 -10.74 39.12 4.05
N ASN A 8 -9.88 39.95 4.63
CA ASN A 8 -8.73 39.49 5.41
C ASN A 8 -9.17 38.65 6.62
N LYS A 9 -10.23 39.06 7.33
CA LYS A 9 -10.81 38.30 8.43
C LYS A 9 -11.29 36.92 7.96
N ALA A 10 -11.98 36.84 6.81
CA ALA A 10 -12.43 35.56 6.24
C ALA A 10 -11.28 34.65 5.86
N ILE A 11 -10.22 35.21 5.25
CA ILE A 11 -9.00 34.45 4.88
C ILE A 11 -8.33 33.89 6.15
N ASN A 12 -8.13 34.71 7.19
CA ASN A 12 -7.50 34.26 8.44
C ASN A 12 -8.32 33.19 9.15
N LEU A 13 -9.65 33.29 9.16
CA LEU A 13 -10.51 32.24 9.70
C LEU A 13 -10.44 30.95 8.87
N HIS A 14 -10.35 31.06 7.55
CA HIS A 14 -10.20 29.91 6.67
C HIS A 14 -8.86 29.19 6.95
N LEU A 15 -7.76 29.95 6.99
CA LEU A 15 -6.42 29.40 7.27
C LEU A 15 -6.30 28.79 8.68
N SER A 16 -7.04 29.35 9.67
CA SER A 16 -7.09 28.79 11.04
C SER A 16 -8.06 27.61 11.20
N GLY A 17 -8.65 27.10 10.12
CA GLY A 17 -9.57 25.95 10.13
C GLY A 17 -10.99 26.27 10.58
N LYS A 18 -11.32 27.52 10.91
CA LYS A 18 -12.69 27.98 11.30
C LYS A 18 -13.60 28.13 10.08
N LYS A 19 -13.74 27.04 9.31
CA LYS A 19 -14.40 27.01 8.00
C LYS A 19 -15.84 27.55 8.00
N LYS A 20 -16.62 27.24 9.04
CA LYS A 20 -18.02 27.74 9.15
C LYS A 20 -18.09 29.25 9.27
N GLU A 21 -17.22 29.86 10.07
CA GLU A 21 -17.17 31.33 10.26
C GLU A 21 -16.66 32.00 8.98
N ALA A 22 -15.59 31.48 8.37
CA ALA A 22 -15.07 31.99 7.10
C ALA A 22 -16.16 31.98 6.00
N ALA A 23 -16.90 30.88 5.86
CA ALA A 23 -18.00 30.76 4.90
C ALA A 23 -19.09 31.82 5.08
N ARG A 24 -19.46 32.16 6.33
CA ARG A 24 -20.44 33.23 6.61
C ARG A 24 -19.93 34.58 6.12
N ILE A 25 -18.65 34.88 6.34
CA ILE A 25 -18.09 36.20 5.94
C ILE A 25 -17.93 36.25 4.42
N TYR A 26 -17.43 35.18 3.76
CA TYR A 26 -17.36 35.14 2.29
C TYR A 26 -18.74 35.37 1.66
N LYS A 27 -19.80 34.72 2.16
CA LYS A 27 -21.18 34.96 1.70
C LYS A 27 -21.61 36.39 1.85
N LYS A 28 -21.31 37.00 3.02
CA LYS A 28 -21.63 38.40 3.26
C LYS A 28 -20.95 39.35 2.27
N ILE A 29 -19.64 39.12 2.00
CA ILE A 29 -18.88 39.89 1.01
C ILE A 29 -19.49 39.75 -0.39
N ILE A 30 -19.79 38.51 -0.83
CA ILE A 30 -20.37 38.26 -2.15
C ILE A 30 -21.77 38.86 -2.31
N ASN A 31 -22.56 38.94 -1.22
CA ASN A 31 -23.86 39.57 -1.26
C ASN A 31 -23.74 41.10 -1.36
N LEU A 32 -22.73 41.70 -0.73
CA LEU A 32 -22.46 43.14 -0.80
C LEU A 32 -21.80 43.57 -2.12
N GLU A 33 -20.92 42.69 -2.65
CA GLU A 33 -20.14 42.93 -3.86
C GLU A 33 -20.07 41.65 -4.70
N GLN A 34 -21.06 41.49 -5.57
CA GLN A 34 -21.20 40.28 -6.38
C GLN A 34 -20.03 40.01 -7.37
N SER A 35 -19.26 41.05 -7.65
CA SER A 35 -18.10 41.03 -8.55
C SER A 35 -16.77 40.80 -7.84
N ASN A 36 -16.75 40.60 -6.52
CA ASN A 36 -15.53 40.36 -5.76
C ASN A 36 -14.93 38.99 -6.09
N ILE A 37 -14.06 38.94 -7.10
CA ILE A 37 -13.45 37.73 -7.62
C ILE A 37 -12.63 36.96 -6.56
N ILE A 38 -11.99 37.71 -5.62
CA ILE A 38 -11.18 37.11 -4.56
C ILE A 38 -12.08 36.36 -3.57
N ALA A 39 -13.19 36.97 -3.15
CA ALA A 39 -14.15 36.32 -2.27
C ALA A 39 -14.82 35.12 -2.94
N LEU A 40 -15.18 35.22 -4.23
CA LEU A 40 -15.73 34.15 -5.01
C LEU A 40 -14.76 32.97 -5.07
N ASN A 41 -13.49 33.21 -5.40
CA ASN A 41 -12.44 32.20 -5.49
C ASN A 41 -12.15 31.51 -4.15
N ASN A 42 -11.94 32.31 -3.08
CA ASN A 42 -11.60 31.79 -1.76
C ASN A 42 -12.76 31.01 -1.12
N PHE A 43 -14.01 31.48 -1.36
CA PHE A 43 -15.17 30.71 -0.93
C PHE A 43 -15.29 29.36 -1.73
N ALA A 44 -15.01 29.40 -3.01
CA ALA A 44 -14.98 28.16 -3.81
C ALA A 44 -13.89 27.18 -3.32
N SER A 45 -12.69 27.67 -2.99
CA SER A 45 -11.63 26.86 -2.38
C SER A 45 -12.12 26.20 -1.08
N LEU A 46 -12.73 26.96 -0.18
CA LEU A 46 -13.31 26.42 1.05
C LEU A 46 -14.38 25.35 0.77
N LEU A 47 -15.24 25.57 -0.24
CA LEU A 47 -16.27 24.61 -0.62
C LEU A 47 -15.67 23.33 -1.21
N ILE A 48 -14.57 23.41 -1.96
CA ILE A 48 -13.81 22.25 -2.43
C ILE A 48 -13.31 21.42 -1.24
N GLU A 49 -12.74 22.09 -0.23
CA GLU A 49 -12.21 21.41 0.97
C GLU A 49 -13.30 20.72 1.82
N VAL A 50 -14.54 21.18 1.76
CA VAL A 50 -15.67 20.55 2.47
C VAL A 50 -16.51 19.62 1.57
N GLY A 51 -16.10 19.42 0.30
CA GLY A 51 -16.73 18.49 -0.64
C GLY A 51 -17.96 19.05 -1.37
N ASP A 52 -18.26 20.34 -1.27
CA ASP A 52 -19.39 20.97 -1.98
C ASP A 52 -18.98 21.43 -3.39
N PHE A 53 -18.72 20.45 -4.24
CA PHE A 53 -18.18 20.67 -5.58
C PHE A 53 -19.12 21.44 -6.50
N ASN A 54 -20.43 21.27 -6.34
CA ASN A 54 -21.41 21.93 -7.21
C ASN A 54 -21.42 23.45 -6.98
N ARG A 55 -21.50 23.88 -5.72
CA ARG A 55 -21.45 25.32 -5.39
C ARG A 55 -20.10 25.95 -5.69
N ALA A 56 -19.00 25.22 -5.42
CA ALA A 56 -17.65 25.66 -5.78
C ALA A 56 -17.56 25.97 -7.28
N LYS A 57 -18.04 25.07 -8.13
CA LYS A 57 -18.03 25.23 -9.59
C LYS A 57 -18.79 26.47 -10.06
N LEU A 58 -19.95 26.75 -9.44
CA LEU A 58 -20.75 27.95 -9.77
C LEU A 58 -19.98 29.23 -9.44
N LEU A 59 -19.33 29.29 -8.26
CA LEU A 59 -18.56 30.48 -7.84
C LEU A 59 -17.34 30.70 -8.73
N LEU A 60 -16.61 29.64 -9.07
CA LEU A 60 -15.45 29.73 -9.98
C LEU A 60 -15.86 30.19 -11.37
N LYS A 61 -16.95 29.61 -11.93
CA LYS A 61 -17.50 30.12 -13.21
C LYS A 61 -17.88 31.57 -13.16
N LYS A 62 -18.48 32.06 -12.03
CA LYS A 62 -18.80 33.46 -11.85
C LYS A 62 -17.54 34.31 -11.81
N ALA A 63 -16.50 33.92 -11.06
CA ALA A 63 -15.22 34.61 -11.01
C ALA A 63 -14.56 34.72 -12.40
N LEU A 64 -14.53 33.62 -13.14
CA LEU A 64 -13.94 33.52 -14.48
C LEU A 64 -14.77 34.22 -15.56
N LYS A 65 -16.07 34.42 -15.36
CA LYS A 65 -16.88 35.27 -16.25
C LYS A 65 -16.50 36.74 -16.10
N ILE A 66 -16.11 37.18 -14.87
CA ILE A 66 -15.67 38.53 -14.59
C ILE A 66 -14.22 38.75 -15.05
N LYS A 67 -13.34 37.78 -14.74
CA LYS A 67 -11.94 37.82 -15.11
C LYS A 67 -11.50 36.43 -15.67
N PRO A 68 -11.51 36.23 -17.01
CA PRO A 68 -11.24 34.95 -17.65
C PRO A 68 -9.82 34.39 -17.46
N ASP A 69 -8.86 35.27 -17.17
CA ASP A 69 -7.44 34.97 -16.93
C ASP A 69 -7.06 35.00 -15.44
N TYR A 70 -8.04 34.88 -14.54
CA TYR A 70 -7.78 34.84 -13.10
C TYR A 70 -7.18 33.48 -12.71
N LEU A 71 -5.84 33.42 -12.60
CA LEU A 71 -5.07 32.20 -12.44
C LEU A 71 -5.49 31.36 -11.24
N ASP A 72 -5.78 31.99 -10.07
CA ASP A 72 -6.19 31.25 -8.87
C ASP A 72 -7.56 30.57 -9.07
N ALA A 73 -8.49 31.22 -9.78
CA ALA A 73 -9.78 30.62 -10.08
C ALA A 73 -9.68 29.51 -11.13
N LEU A 74 -8.81 29.66 -12.13
CA LEU A 74 -8.49 28.60 -13.07
C LEU A 74 -7.84 27.42 -12.35
N ASN A 75 -6.88 27.65 -11.45
CA ASN A 75 -6.23 26.61 -10.67
C ASN A 75 -7.22 25.84 -9.80
N ASN A 76 -8.10 26.53 -9.08
CA ASN A 76 -9.13 25.90 -8.27
C ASN A 76 -10.15 25.13 -9.14
N LEU A 77 -10.48 25.63 -10.34
CA LEU A 77 -11.31 24.88 -11.29
C LEU A 77 -10.61 23.62 -11.80
N GLY A 78 -9.32 23.70 -12.08
CA GLY A 78 -8.49 22.55 -12.43
C GLY A 78 -8.46 21.48 -11.32
N ILE A 79 -8.24 21.92 -10.07
CA ILE A 79 -8.27 21.04 -8.88
C ILE A 79 -9.65 20.37 -8.75
N LEU A 80 -10.74 21.14 -8.83
CA LEU A 80 -12.11 20.59 -8.78
C LEU A 80 -12.36 19.57 -9.88
N THR A 81 -11.86 19.83 -11.08
CA THR A 81 -11.99 18.94 -12.25
C THR A 81 -11.17 17.65 -12.04
N LYS A 82 -9.95 17.77 -11.48
CA LYS A 82 -9.08 16.64 -11.07
C LYS A 82 -9.78 15.76 -10.03
N LEU A 83 -10.35 16.35 -8.98
CA LEU A 83 -11.11 15.64 -7.93
C LEU A 83 -12.34 14.92 -8.49
N SER A 84 -12.93 15.44 -9.55
CA SER A 84 -14.02 14.80 -10.30
C SER A 84 -13.52 13.69 -11.24
N LYS A 85 -12.24 13.31 -11.17
CA LYS A 85 -11.55 12.32 -12.04
C LYS A 85 -11.56 12.65 -13.54
N LYS A 86 -11.83 13.89 -13.91
CA LYS A 86 -11.82 14.38 -15.30
C LYS A 86 -10.42 14.89 -15.67
N TYR A 87 -9.45 13.98 -15.64
CA TYR A 87 -8.02 14.34 -15.75
C TYR A 87 -7.67 15.06 -17.06
N LEU A 88 -8.24 14.66 -18.20
CA LEU A 88 -7.98 15.31 -19.48
C LEU A 88 -8.48 16.77 -19.55
N GLU A 89 -9.63 17.06 -18.92
CA GLU A 89 -10.13 18.42 -18.81
C GLU A 89 -9.25 19.24 -17.86
N ALA A 90 -8.82 18.66 -16.75
CA ALA A 90 -7.95 19.33 -15.77
C ALA A 90 -6.57 19.67 -16.38
N ILE A 91 -5.97 18.77 -17.15
CA ILE A 91 -4.71 18.97 -17.87
C ILE A 91 -4.81 20.24 -18.76
N LYS A 92 -5.84 20.36 -19.58
CA LYS A 92 -6.05 21.53 -20.45
C LYS A 92 -6.16 22.85 -19.65
N ILE A 93 -6.76 22.80 -18.48
CA ILE A 93 -6.86 23.98 -17.62
C ILE A 93 -5.48 24.38 -17.07
N PHE A 94 -4.69 23.40 -16.59
CA PHE A 94 -3.36 23.69 -16.06
C PHE A 94 -2.37 24.12 -17.16
N GLU A 95 -2.43 23.52 -18.35
CA GLU A 95 -1.67 23.98 -19.54
C GLU A 95 -2.00 25.45 -19.87
N LYS A 96 -3.28 25.82 -19.91
CA LYS A 96 -3.70 27.22 -20.09
C LYS A 96 -3.13 28.15 -19.04
N ILE A 97 -3.06 27.75 -17.77
CA ILE A 97 -2.45 28.57 -16.71
C ILE A 97 -0.96 28.77 -16.98
N ILE A 98 -0.25 27.73 -17.41
CA ILE A 98 1.18 27.78 -17.73
C ILE A 98 1.42 28.69 -18.93
N GLU A 99 0.57 28.65 -19.96
CA GLU A 99 0.62 29.58 -21.09
C GLU A 99 0.44 31.03 -20.66
N LEU A 100 -0.50 31.30 -19.74
CA LEU A 100 -0.77 32.66 -19.23
C LEU A 100 0.33 33.14 -18.27
N ASN A 101 0.91 32.26 -17.48
CA ASN A 101 1.99 32.57 -16.56
C ASN A 101 2.93 31.37 -16.40
N PRO A 102 4.04 31.33 -17.15
CA PRO A 102 5.03 30.25 -17.07
C PRO A 102 5.74 30.11 -15.72
N SER A 103 5.58 31.07 -14.80
CA SER A 103 6.14 31.01 -13.43
C SER A 103 5.15 30.50 -12.37
N TYR A 104 3.93 30.11 -12.76
CA TYR A 104 2.91 29.68 -11.82
C TYR A 104 3.12 28.20 -11.43
N ILE A 105 4.04 27.96 -10.49
CA ILE A 105 4.50 26.61 -10.07
C ILE A 105 3.36 25.66 -9.69
N LYS A 106 2.27 26.16 -9.08
CA LYS A 106 1.12 25.31 -8.69
C LYS A 106 0.45 24.63 -9.88
N ALA A 107 0.47 25.25 -11.07
CA ALA A 107 -0.08 24.63 -12.27
C ALA A 107 0.79 23.44 -12.73
N PHE A 108 2.10 23.57 -12.68
CA PHE A 108 3.01 22.45 -12.98
C PHE A 108 2.81 21.28 -12.02
N ILE A 109 2.69 21.55 -10.71
CA ILE A 109 2.43 20.52 -9.70
C ILE A 109 1.13 19.77 -10.02
N ASN A 110 0.04 20.50 -10.22
CA ASN A 110 -1.26 19.92 -10.49
C ASN A 110 -1.34 19.21 -11.86
N LEU A 111 -0.64 19.72 -12.88
CA LEU A 111 -0.50 19.07 -14.18
C LEU A 111 0.23 17.73 -14.04
N GLY A 112 1.36 17.73 -13.35
CA GLY A 112 2.12 16.51 -13.06
C GLY A 112 1.29 15.48 -12.29
N ASP A 113 0.53 15.90 -11.28
CA ASP A 113 -0.39 15.03 -10.54
C ASP A 113 -1.49 14.40 -11.43
N CYS A 114 -2.02 15.17 -12.39
CA CYS A 114 -2.99 14.65 -13.35
C CYS A 114 -2.36 13.60 -14.27
N LEU A 115 -1.14 13.85 -14.74
CA LEU A 115 -0.38 12.92 -15.58
C LEU A 115 -0.04 11.63 -14.81
N GLN A 116 0.40 11.74 -13.56
CA GLN A 116 0.60 10.57 -12.68
C GLN A 116 -0.68 9.76 -12.51
N SER A 117 -1.82 10.43 -12.27
CA SER A 117 -3.12 9.78 -12.11
C SER A 117 -3.53 8.99 -13.37
N GLN A 118 -3.03 9.40 -14.53
CA GLN A 118 -3.20 8.70 -15.80
C GLN A 118 -2.07 7.70 -16.10
N LYS A 119 -1.16 7.48 -15.15
CA LYS A 119 0.03 6.61 -15.30
C LYS A 119 1.02 7.06 -16.39
N LYS A 120 0.98 8.33 -16.78
CA LYS A 120 1.90 8.97 -17.71
C LYS A 120 3.09 9.54 -16.94
N PHE A 121 3.91 8.65 -16.39
CA PHE A 121 4.96 9.05 -15.45
C PHE A 121 6.11 9.79 -16.11
N GLU A 122 6.46 9.42 -17.35
CA GLU A 122 7.50 10.09 -18.13
C GLU A 122 7.10 11.55 -18.45
N ASP A 123 5.85 11.78 -18.88
CA ASP A 123 5.34 13.12 -19.13
C ASP A 123 5.30 13.95 -17.83
N ALA A 124 4.92 13.33 -16.71
CA ALA A 124 4.90 13.98 -15.40
C ALA A 124 6.32 14.39 -14.98
N LEU A 125 7.35 13.59 -15.24
CA LEU A 125 8.75 13.94 -14.94
C LEU A 125 9.20 15.19 -15.68
N VAL A 126 8.85 15.33 -16.97
CA VAL A 126 9.16 16.53 -17.75
C VAL A 126 8.55 17.77 -17.09
N VAL A 127 7.28 17.68 -16.68
CA VAL A 127 6.57 18.78 -16.02
C VAL A 127 7.19 19.14 -14.68
N TYR A 128 7.58 18.14 -13.86
CA TYR A 128 8.24 18.40 -12.60
C TYR A 128 9.66 18.95 -12.78
N ASP A 129 10.37 18.58 -13.84
CA ASP A 129 11.69 19.16 -14.15
C ASP A 129 11.58 20.64 -14.47
N GLU A 130 10.54 21.07 -15.21
CA GLU A 130 10.27 22.50 -15.42
C GLU A 130 9.89 23.22 -14.11
N ALA A 131 9.06 22.59 -13.25
CA ALA A 131 8.73 23.15 -11.94
C ALA A 131 9.98 23.33 -11.04
N ILE A 132 10.95 22.38 -11.07
CA ILE A 132 12.21 22.46 -10.31
C ILE A 132 13.11 23.60 -10.80
N LYS A 133 13.06 23.96 -12.09
CA LYS A 133 13.79 25.14 -12.60
C LYS A 133 13.25 26.44 -12.02
N LEU A 134 11.94 26.48 -11.72
CA LEU A 134 11.30 27.65 -11.09
C LEU A 134 11.56 27.73 -9.59
N ASP A 135 11.54 26.58 -8.90
CA ASP A 135 11.86 26.46 -7.47
C ASP A 135 12.57 25.12 -7.20
N SER A 136 13.89 25.21 -7.10
CA SER A 136 14.75 24.04 -6.87
C SER A 136 14.65 23.45 -5.47
N GLU A 137 13.98 24.14 -4.53
CA GLU A 137 13.81 23.70 -3.14
C GLU A 137 12.36 23.31 -2.81
N SER A 138 11.45 23.36 -3.76
CA SER A 138 10.06 22.91 -3.56
C SER A 138 10.04 21.43 -3.15
N THR A 139 9.82 21.18 -1.86
CA THR A 139 9.73 19.80 -1.33
C THR A 139 8.60 19.00 -1.96
N GLU A 140 7.49 19.67 -2.31
CA GLU A 140 6.34 19.03 -2.96
C GLU A 140 6.69 18.54 -4.37
N VAL A 141 7.34 19.38 -5.18
CA VAL A 141 7.75 19.01 -6.54
C VAL A 141 8.78 17.88 -6.51
N ILE A 142 9.80 18.00 -5.64
CA ILE A 142 10.84 16.97 -5.50
C ILE A 142 10.24 15.66 -5.03
N PHE A 143 9.25 15.68 -4.12
CA PHE A 143 8.56 14.50 -3.64
C PHE A 143 7.76 13.82 -4.77
N ASN A 144 6.97 14.58 -5.52
CA ASN A 144 6.17 14.07 -6.63
C ASN A 144 7.06 13.51 -7.75
N LYS A 145 8.18 14.18 -8.06
CA LYS A 145 9.20 13.65 -8.97
C LYS A 145 9.77 12.31 -8.46
N GLY A 146 10.13 12.24 -7.18
CA GLY A 146 10.64 11.02 -6.55
C GLY A 146 9.64 9.86 -6.64
N THR A 147 8.35 10.11 -6.42
CA THR A 147 7.31 9.08 -6.56
C THR A 147 7.17 8.60 -8.01
N CYS A 148 7.21 9.50 -9.00
CA CYS A 148 7.21 9.12 -10.42
C CYS A 148 8.42 8.25 -10.79
N LEU A 149 9.61 8.63 -10.35
CA LEU A 149 10.82 7.87 -10.59
C LEU A 149 10.74 6.45 -10.00
N ASN A 150 10.15 6.33 -8.81
CA ASN A 150 9.93 5.04 -8.17
C ASN A 150 8.93 4.17 -8.96
N GLU A 151 7.85 4.76 -9.47
CA GLU A 151 6.88 4.07 -10.33
C GLU A 151 7.48 3.57 -11.65
N LEU A 152 8.52 4.24 -12.14
CA LEU A 152 9.31 3.84 -13.32
C LEU A 152 10.46 2.88 -12.97
N ASN A 153 10.55 2.44 -11.71
CA ASN A 153 11.62 1.58 -11.19
C ASN A 153 13.03 2.21 -11.30
N LEU A 154 13.11 3.56 -11.36
CA LEU A 154 14.34 4.35 -11.34
C LEU A 154 14.73 4.71 -9.90
N GLN A 155 14.95 3.69 -9.09
CA GLN A 155 15.01 3.80 -7.63
C GLN A 155 16.16 4.65 -7.12
N ASP A 156 17.36 4.61 -7.74
CA ASP A 156 18.50 5.42 -7.29
C ASP A 156 18.23 6.91 -7.47
N LYS A 157 17.55 7.29 -8.58
CA LYS A 157 17.11 8.67 -8.81
C LYS A 157 16.00 9.08 -7.82
N ALA A 158 15.04 8.19 -7.55
CA ALA A 158 13.99 8.43 -6.57
C ALA A 158 14.58 8.63 -5.16
N LYS A 159 15.55 7.77 -4.76
CA LYS A 159 16.29 7.88 -3.50
C LYS A 159 16.94 9.25 -3.37
N THR A 160 17.64 9.73 -4.41
CA THR A 160 18.26 11.07 -4.40
C THR A 160 17.25 12.17 -4.11
N CYS A 161 16.03 12.09 -4.67
CA CYS A 161 14.97 13.06 -4.39
C CYS A 161 14.56 13.01 -2.91
N PHE A 162 14.31 11.82 -2.36
CA PHE A 162 13.88 11.68 -0.96
C PHE A 162 14.97 12.05 0.03
N ASP A 163 16.24 11.70 -0.24
CA ASP A 163 17.39 12.11 0.57
C ASP A 163 17.53 13.65 0.62
N LYS A 164 17.33 14.33 -0.53
CA LYS A 164 17.32 15.79 -0.60
C LYS A 164 16.23 16.38 0.29
N ILE A 165 15.00 15.85 0.22
CA ILE A 165 13.88 16.33 1.05
C ILE A 165 14.18 16.13 2.54
N ILE A 166 14.72 14.97 2.93
CA ILE A 166 15.01 14.66 4.33
C ILE A 166 16.12 15.57 4.90
N LYS A 167 17.09 15.95 4.05
CA LYS A 167 18.11 16.96 4.43
C LYS A 167 17.51 18.33 4.68
N MET A 168 16.56 18.77 3.83
CA MET A 168 15.89 20.07 3.95
C MET A 168 14.87 20.08 5.09
N ASN A 169 14.11 19.01 5.23
CA ASN A 169 13.10 18.83 6.26
C ASN A 169 13.15 17.42 6.87
N PRO A 170 13.91 17.21 7.94
CA PRO A 170 14.02 15.90 8.61
C PRO A 170 12.72 15.35 9.17
N LYS A 171 11.68 16.19 9.30
CA LYS A 171 10.35 15.80 9.78
C LYS A 171 9.39 15.39 8.65
N PHE A 172 9.83 15.40 7.40
CA PHE A 172 8.97 15.00 6.26
C PHE A 172 8.82 13.46 6.24
N VAL A 173 7.76 13.00 6.89
CA VAL A 173 7.51 11.58 7.17
C VAL A 173 7.33 10.77 5.89
N GLU A 174 6.62 11.32 4.89
CA GLU A 174 6.32 10.66 3.63
C GLU A 174 7.58 10.34 2.81
N ALA A 175 8.53 11.28 2.75
CA ALA A 175 9.81 11.05 2.05
C ALA A 175 10.61 9.96 2.75
N ARG A 176 10.66 9.96 4.10
CA ARG A 176 11.33 8.92 4.87
C ARG A 176 10.69 7.55 4.67
N TRP A 177 9.36 7.50 4.60
CA TRP A 177 8.61 6.28 4.30
C TRP A 177 8.95 5.74 2.90
N CYS A 178 8.91 6.59 1.87
CA CYS A 178 9.26 6.19 0.50
C CYS A 178 10.72 5.73 0.39
N LEU A 179 11.64 6.44 1.05
CA LEU A 179 13.05 6.06 1.13
C LEU A 179 13.22 4.68 1.77
N ALA A 180 12.51 4.41 2.87
CA ALA A 180 12.55 3.11 3.55
C ALA A 180 12.16 1.96 2.62
N LEU A 181 11.08 2.11 1.86
CA LEU A 181 10.63 1.08 0.92
C LEU A 181 11.67 0.81 -0.16
N ILE A 182 12.29 1.85 -0.71
CA ILE A 182 13.36 1.71 -1.71
C ILE A 182 14.58 1.00 -1.10
N GLN A 183 15.03 1.43 0.08
CA GLN A 183 16.17 0.82 0.76
C GLN A 183 15.95 -0.66 1.06
N LEU A 184 14.78 -1.01 1.60
CA LEU A 184 14.39 -2.40 1.85
C LEU A 184 14.32 -3.22 0.56
N GLN A 185 13.78 -2.65 -0.52
CA GLN A 185 13.67 -3.29 -1.82
C GLN A 185 15.05 -3.52 -2.47
N GLN A 186 16.02 -2.65 -2.20
CA GLN A 186 17.42 -2.80 -2.62
C GLN A 186 18.22 -3.74 -1.71
N GLY A 187 17.63 -4.23 -0.61
CA GLY A 187 18.30 -5.09 0.37
C GLY A 187 19.13 -4.35 1.41
N ASN A 188 19.08 -3.02 1.43
CA ASN A 188 19.70 -2.19 2.46
C ASN A 188 18.81 -2.17 3.71
N TYR A 189 18.88 -3.26 4.49
CA TYR A 189 17.98 -3.50 5.62
C TYR A 189 18.31 -2.68 6.85
N ILE A 190 19.56 -2.26 7.05
CA ILE A 190 19.96 -1.50 8.25
C ILE A 190 19.21 -0.16 8.25
N GLU A 191 19.48 0.66 7.26
CA GLU A 191 18.84 1.99 7.13
C GLU A 191 17.37 1.87 6.76
N GLY A 192 17.03 0.85 5.93
CA GLY A 192 15.66 0.61 5.51
C GLY A 192 14.72 0.37 6.67
N TRP A 193 15.07 -0.51 7.62
CA TRP A 193 14.24 -0.74 8.82
C TRP A 193 14.19 0.47 9.75
N GLN A 194 15.28 1.23 9.88
CA GLN A 194 15.27 2.47 10.66
C GLN A 194 14.29 3.48 10.07
N ASN A 195 14.36 3.71 8.77
CA ASN A 195 13.45 4.64 8.09
C ASN A 195 12.02 4.10 8.03
N TYR A 196 11.82 2.77 8.04
CA TYR A 196 10.49 2.13 8.04
C TYR A 196 9.67 2.43 9.30
N GLU A 197 10.30 2.84 10.38
CA GLU A 197 9.62 3.32 11.59
C GLU A 197 8.77 4.59 11.35
N ALA A 198 9.02 5.33 10.27
CA ALA A 198 8.19 6.46 9.83
C ALA A 198 6.72 6.06 9.62
N ARG A 199 6.41 4.78 9.33
CA ARG A 199 5.05 4.27 9.19
C ARG A 199 4.18 4.51 10.43
N LYS A 200 4.75 4.52 11.61
CA LYS A 200 4.05 4.74 12.89
C LYS A 200 3.47 6.16 12.95
N ILE A 201 4.22 7.15 12.49
CA ILE A 201 3.79 8.56 12.45
C ILE A 201 2.79 8.76 11.31
N ARG A 202 3.12 8.26 10.12
CA ARG A 202 2.26 8.34 8.92
C ARG A 202 0.88 7.74 9.15
N ASN A 203 0.79 6.67 9.91
CA ASN A 203 -0.45 5.94 10.17
C ASN A 203 -1.06 6.25 11.54
N LYS A 204 -0.62 7.30 12.24
CA LYS A 204 -1.05 7.63 13.62
C LYS A 204 -2.58 7.73 13.77
N THR A 205 -3.30 8.13 12.74
CA THR A 205 -4.76 8.20 12.72
C THR A 205 -5.45 6.84 12.55
N LYS A 206 -4.71 5.79 12.16
CA LYS A 206 -5.26 4.44 12.03
C LYS A 206 -5.34 3.80 13.42
N LYS A 207 -6.45 3.14 13.73
CA LYS A 207 -6.74 2.51 15.04
C LYS A 207 -5.60 1.64 15.59
N ASN A 208 -4.78 1.05 14.72
CA ASN A 208 -3.68 0.16 15.11
C ASN A 208 -2.42 0.88 15.62
N TYR A 209 -2.36 2.22 15.52
CA TYR A 209 -1.22 3.05 15.96
C TYR A 209 -1.61 3.99 17.12
N SER A 210 -2.52 3.53 18.00
CA SER A 210 -2.91 4.28 19.22
C SER A 210 -1.73 4.48 20.17
N ASP A 211 -1.79 5.56 20.95
CA ASP A 211 -0.76 6.02 21.87
C ASP A 211 -0.49 5.04 23.03
N ILE A 212 0.26 3.97 22.76
CA ILE A 212 0.88 3.19 23.81
C ILE A 212 2.09 4.00 24.30
N VAL A 213 2.27 4.04 25.61
CA VAL A 213 3.31 4.86 26.28
C VAL A 213 4.66 4.71 25.60
N THR A 214 5.15 5.75 24.96
CA THR A 214 6.38 5.76 24.15
C THR A 214 7.62 5.30 24.91
N SER A 215 7.66 5.49 26.25
CA SER A 215 8.76 5.08 27.12
C SER A 215 8.94 3.55 27.23
N LYS A 216 7.94 2.74 26.87
CA LYS A 216 8.00 1.28 26.90
C LYS A 216 8.30 0.65 25.53
N ASN A 217 8.50 1.46 24.49
CA ASN A 217 8.85 0.94 23.17
C ASN A 217 10.21 0.25 23.22
N TRP A 218 10.28 -0.98 22.69
CA TRP A 218 11.50 -1.77 22.63
C TRP A 218 11.97 -1.93 21.20
N LEU A 219 13.21 -1.55 20.94
CA LEU A 219 13.85 -1.68 19.63
C LEU A 219 15.21 -2.40 19.74
N GLY A 220 15.39 -3.22 20.78
CA GLY A 220 16.60 -4.05 20.92
C GLY A 220 17.61 -3.58 21.97
N GLU A 221 17.39 -2.40 22.58
CA GLU A 221 18.37 -1.76 23.49
C GLU A 221 18.45 -2.40 24.86
N LYS A 222 17.41 -3.12 25.27
CA LYS A 222 17.25 -3.66 26.62
C LYS A 222 17.04 -5.17 26.59
N GLY A 223 17.58 -5.88 27.59
CA GLY A 223 17.40 -7.32 27.73
C GLY A 223 15.93 -7.70 28.01
N LEU A 224 15.52 -8.84 27.48
CA LEU A 224 14.14 -9.36 27.60
C LEU A 224 13.99 -10.48 28.64
N ASN A 225 15.07 -10.93 29.27
CA ASN A 225 15.03 -12.05 30.21
C ASN A 225 14.01 -11.81 31.34
N ASN A 226 13.04 -12.70 31.48
CA ASN A 226 11.90 -12.61 32.42
C ASN A 226 11.02 -11.36 32.26
N LYS A 227 11.10 -10.62 31.15
CA LYS A 227 10.29 -9.44 30.86
C LYS A 227 9.04 -9.78 30.09
N LYS A 228 7.92 -9.12 30.41
CA LYS A 228 6.69 -9.18 29.62
C LYS A 228 6.80 -8.22 28.44
N ILE A 229 6.73 -8.73 27.22
CA ILE A 229 6.72 -7.91 26.00
C ILE A 229 5.41 -8.08 25.24
N TYR A 230 4.73 -6.96 25.00
CA TYR A 230 3.54 -6.91 24.16
C TYR A 230 3.94 -6.71 22.70
N ILE A 231 3.67 -7.70 21.85
CA ILE A 231 3.91 -7.62 20.40
C ILE A 231 2.59 -7.26 19.73
N LYS A 232 2.54 -6.03 19.21
CA LYS A 232 1.35 -5.44 18.62
C LYS A 232 1.25 -5.73 17.13
N SER A 233 0.08 -6.20 16.66
CA SER A 233 -0.22 -6.29 15.22
C SER A 233 -0.49 -4.91 14.62
N GLU A 234 -0.22 -4.72 13.35
CA GLU A 234 -0.30 -3.38 12.75
C GLU A 234 -0.76 -3.34 11.28
N GLN A 235 -0.57 -4.37 10.51
CA GLN A 235 -0.85 -4.40 9.07
C GLN A 235 -1.69 -5.63 8.68
N GLY A 236 -1.57 -6.08 7.43
CA GLY A 236 -2.36 -7.17 6.89
C GLY A 236 -1.97 -8.57 7.40
N PHE A 237 -2.79 -9.55 7.11
CA PHE A 237 -2.54 -10.94 7.50
C PHE A 237 -1.23 -11.51 6.92
N GLY A 238 -0.85 -11.11 5.70
CA GLY A 238 0.41 -11.50 5.10
C GLY A 238 1.62 -11.03 5.90
N ASP A 239 1.56 -9.78 6.37
CA ASP A 239 2.60 -9.20 7.22
C ASP A 239 2.70 -9.95 8.55
N TYR A 240 1.56 -10.25 9.16
CA TYR A 240 1.55 -11.00 10.40
C TYR A 240 2.17 -12.40 10.21
N ILE A 241 1.75 -13.14 9.18
CA ILE A 241 2.31 -14.46 8.85
C ILE A 241 3.83 -14.36 8.66
N GLN A 242 4.29 -13.41 7.82
CA GLN A 242 5.71 -13.27 7.52
C GLN A 242 6.55 -12.95 8.75
N PHE A 243 6.14 -11.96 9.55
CA PHE A 243 6.94 -11.46 10.65
C PHE A 243 6.76 -12.28 11.94
N SER A 244 5.76 -13.14 12.05
CA SER A 244 5.61 -14.08 13.18
C SER A 244 6.82 -15.01 13.35
N ARG A 245 7.61 -15.24 12.30
CA ARG A 245 8.88 -16.01 12.36
C ARG A 245 9.91 -15.45 13.34
N TYR A 246 9.77 -14.20 13.75
CA TYR A 246 10.65 -13.58 14.74
C TYR A 246 10.25 -13.90 16.19
N LEU A 247 8.99 -14.34 16.43
CA LEU A 247 8.49 -14.60 17.76
C LEU A 247 9.28 -15.68 18.53
N PRO A 248 9.67 -16.81 17.91
CA PRO A 248 10.55 -17.78 18.59
C PRO A 248 11.89 -17.20 19.00
N ILE A 249 12.42 -16.21 18.28
CA ILE A 249 13.68 -15.54 18.65
C ILE A 249 13.45 -14.68 19.90
N ILE A 250 12.31 -13.99 20.00
CA ILE A 250 11.94 -13.20 21.18
C ILE A 250 11.75 -14.09 22.40
N GLU A 251 11.10 -15.26 22.25
CA GLU A 251 10.98 -16.24 23.32
C GLU A 251 12.35 -16.74 23.81
N ASN A 252 13.25 -17.07 22.87
CA ASN A 252 14.60 -17.53 23.18
C ASN A 252 15.46 -16.46 23.89
N LEU A 253 15.10 -15.17 23.81
CA LEU A 253 15.69 -14.11 24.62
C LEU A 253 15.14 -14.05 26.04
N GLY A 254 14.31 -15.02 26.43
CA GLY A 254 13.72 -15.15 27.77
C GLY A 254 12.48 -14.28 28.00
N ALA A 255 11.88 -13.73 26.98
CA ALA A 255 10.69 -12.91 27.06
C ALA A 255 9.42 -13.73 27.38
N LYS A 256 8.53 -13.15 28.18
CA LYS A 256 7.13 -13.58 28.32
C LYS A 256 6.30 -12.81 27.28
N ILE A 257 5.91 -13.50 26.22
CA ILE A 257 5.29 -12.87 25.05
C ILE A 257 3.78 -12.69 25.27
N ILE A 258 3.28 -11.53 24.91
CA ILE A 258 1.86 -11.21 24.85
C ILE A 258 1.55 -10.78 23.41
N LEU A 259 0.57 -11.45 22.78
CA LEU A 259 0.22 -11.20 21.37
C LEU A 259 -1.20 -10.67 21.22
N ASP A 260 -1.35 -9.74 20.32
CA ASP A 260 -2.63 -9.32 19.77
C ASP A 260 -2.77 -9.97 18.35
N THR A 261 -3.10 -11.24 18.32
CA THR A 261 -3.21 -11.97 17.05
C THR A 261 -4.58 -11.72 16.41
N PRO A 262 -4.66 -11.33 15.14
CA PRO A 262 -5.93 -11.25 14.43
C PRO A 262 -6.68 -12.58 14.45
N LYS A 263 -7.96 -12.57 14.84
CA LYS A 263 -8.78 -13.79 15.02
C LYS A 263 -8.65 -14.85 13.92
N PRO A 264 -8.62 -14.49 12.59
CA PRO A 264 -8.46 -15.49 11.54
C PRO A 264 -7.11 -16.21 11.55
N LEU A 265 -6.09 -15.65 12.22
CA LEU A 265 -4.75 -16.23 12.29
C LEU A 265 -4.50 -17.03 13.57
N ASN A 266 -5.34 -16.95 14.61
CA ASN A 266 -5.07 -17.54 15.92
C ASN A 266 -4.66 -19.01 15.83
N LYS A 267 -5.44 -19.83 15.14
CA LYS A 267 -5.19 -21.28 15.06
C LYS A 267 -3.90 -21.62 14.33
N ILE A 268 -3.55 -20.87 13.28
CA ILE A 268 -2.30 -21.13 12.54
C ILE A 268 -1.08 -20.62 13.31
N ILE A 269 -1.19 -19.49 14.01
CA ILE A 269 -0.10 -18.95 14.83
C ILE A 269 0.20 -19.83 16.04
N ASN A 270 -0.79 -20.52 16.64
CA ASN A 270 -0.56 -21.51 17.68
C ASN A 270 0.41 -22.62 17.26
N THR A 271 0.55 -22.87 15.96
CA THR A 271 1.48 -23.89 15.44
C THR A 271 2.95 -23.45 15.43
N LEU A 272 3.26 -22.19 15.78
CA LEU A 272 4.65 -21.76 16.01
C LEU A 272 5.36 -22.50 17.13
N GLY A 273 4.61 -23.12 18.05
CA GLY A 273 5.19 -23.87 19.19
C GLY A 273 5.83 -22.98 20.26
N ILE A 274 5.43 -21.72 20.35
CA ILE A 274 5.88 -20.75 21.36
C ILE A 274 4.84 -20.60 22.47
N ASN A 275 5.32 -20.21 23.67
CA ASN A 275 4.44 -19.86 24.78
C ASN A 275 4.10 -18.37 24.72
N TYR A 276 2.81 -18.06 24.64
CA TYR A 276 2.36 -16.66 24.66
C TYR A 276 0.97 -16.53 25.29
N THR A 277 0.68 -15.34 25.77
CA THR A 277 -0.65 -14.96 26.24
C THR A 277 -1.34 -14.20 25.11
N HIS A 278 -2.51 -14.66 24.71
CA HIS A 278 -3.37 -13.92 23.78
C HIS A 278 -4.11 -12.81 24.54
N ILE A 279 -4.25 -11.66 23.91
CA ILE A 279 -4.98 -10.54 24.51
C ILE A 279 -6.12 -10.08 23.62
N ASP A 280 -7.29 -9.90 24.25
CA ASP A 280 -8.48 -9.30 23.62
C ASP A 280 -8.67 -7.82 24.02
N ASP A 281 -8.08 -7.36 25.15
CA ASP A 281 -8.22 -6.00 25.68
C ASP A 281 -6.87 -5.45 26.20
N VAL A 282 -6.34 -4.43 25.51
CA VAL A 282 -5.03 -3.83 25.78
C VAL A 282 -5.04 -2.91 27.00
N ASP A 283 -6.18 -2.29 27.34
CA ASP A 283 -6.24 -1.22 28.35
C ASP A 283 -6.03 -1.73 29.78
N LYS A 284 -6.14 -3.05 30.00
CA LYS A 284 -5.95 -3.71 31.31
C LYS A 284 -4.64 -4.46 31.45
N LEU A 285 -3.72 -4.30 30.46
CA LEU A 285 -2.56 -5.14 30.36
C LEU A 285 -1.33 -4.56 31.03
N GLU A 286 -0.71 -5.32 31.93
CA GLU A 286 0.61 -5.01 32.47
C GLU A 286 1.72 -5.66 31.62
N PHE A 287 2.61 -4.83 31.06
CA PHE A 287 3.80 -5.24 30.34
C PHE A 287 4.99 -4.30 30.63
N ASP A 288 6.20 -4.85 30.52
CA ASP A 288 7.44 -4.09 30.68
C ASP A 288 7.73 -3.30 29.39
N TYR A 289 7.57 -3.96 28.26
CA TYR A 289 7.89 -3.41 26.92
C TYR A 289 6.78 -3.70 25.93
N TYR A 290 6.73 -2.89 24.87
CA TYR A 290 5.98 -3.25 23.68
C TYR A 290 6.85 -3.08 22.43
N CYS A 291 6.52 -3.83 21.38
CA CYS A 291 7.11 -3.69 20.05
C CYS A 291 6.05 -3.96 18.98
N TYR A 292 6.10 -3.23 17.90
CA TYR A 292 5.28 -3.60 16.74
C TYR A 292 5.91 -4.81 16.04
N LEU A 293 5.08 -5.73 15.57
CA LEU A 293 5.55 -6.96 14.92
C LEU A 293 6.54 -6.68 13.78
N MET A 294 6.23 -5.67 12.94
CA MET A 294 7.11 -5.28 11.83
C MET A 294 8.30 -4.40 12.24
N SER A 295 8.47 -4.09 13.53
CA SER A 295 9.70 -3.48 14.05
C SER A 295 10.71 -4.52 14.59
N LEU A 296 10.32 -5.80 14.68
CA LEU A 296 11.20 -6.86 15.15
C LEU A 296 12.48 -7.03 14.32
N PRO A 297 12.48 -6.88 12.97
CA PRO A 297 13.73 -6.92 12.20
C PRO A 297 14.71 -5.82 12.62
N LEU A 298 14.23 -4.61 12.89
CA LEU A 298 15.05 -3.52 13.43
C LEU A 298 15.57 -3.86 14.82
N ALA A 299 14.66 -4.20 15.73
CA ALA A 299 14.97 -4.53 17.13
C ALA A 299 15.98 -5.69 17.25
N LEU A 300 15.95 -6.64 16.34
CA LEU A 300 16.87 -7.78 16.28
C LEU A 300 18.07 -7.54 15.35
N ASN A 301 18.27 -6.32 14.87
CA ASN A 301 19.37 -5.92 13.96
C ASN A 301 19.52 -6.87 12.75
N LYS A 302 18.41 -7.19 12.09
CA LYS A 302 18.39 -8.16 10.99
C LYS A 302 18.82 -7.50 9.67
N ARG A 303 19.78 -8.17 9.02
CA ARG A 303 20.24 -7.87 7.66
C ARG A 303 19.66 -8.89 6.69
N ILE A 304 19.84 -8.67 5.40
CA ILE A 304 19.32 -9.58 4.37
C ILE A 304 19.84 -11.01 4.52
N ASN A 305 21.10 -11.18 4.87
CA ASN A 305 21.75 -12.49 5.08
C ASN A 305 21.49 -13.12 6.46
N THR A 306 20.81 -12.42 7.36
CA THR A 306 20.45 -12.92 8.69
C THR A 306 18.94 -13.00 8.89
N ILE A 307 18.17 -12.93 7.81
CA ILE A 307 16.74 -13.22 7.84
C ILE A 307 16.54 -14.67 8.33
N PRO A 308 15.67 -14.93 9.31
CA PRO A 308 15.34 -16.28 9.71
C PRO A 308 14.49 -16.94 8.63
N ASN A 309 15.13 -17.52 7.62
CA ASN A 309 14.47 -18.09 6.44
C ASN A 309 14.19 -19.61 6.54
N LYS A 310 14.45 -20.21 7.68
CA LYS A 310 14.13 -21.63 7.92
C LYS A 310 12.61 -21.84 7.79
N THR A 311 12.20 -22.76 6.96
CA THR A 311 10.82 -23.20 6.74
C THR A 311 10.72 -24.73 6.80
N PRO A 312 9.56 -25.30 7.20
CA PRO A 312 8.38 -24.60 7.69
C PRO A 312 8.62 -24.00 9.08
N TYR A 313 7.93 -22.90 9.38
CA TYR A 313 7.80 -22.35 10.74
C TYR A 313 6.34 -22.25 11.20
N LEU A 314 5.38 -22.40 10.28
CA LEU A 314 3.96 -22.68 10.57
C LEU A 314 3.62 -24.07 10.07
N TYR A 315 2.65 -24.70 10.71
CA TYR A 315 2.26 -26.07 10.43
C TYR A 315 0.74 -26.18 10.29
N THR A 316 0.32 -27.06 9.40
CA THR A 316 -1.11 -27.36 9.23
C THR A 316 -1.60 -28.21 10.38
N PRO A 317 -2.68 -27.83 11.11
CA PRO A 317 -3.29 -28.69 12.10
C PRO A 317 -3.78 -30.02 11.50
N GLU A 318 -3.56 -31.14 12.17
CA GLU A 318 -3.87 -32.47 11.66
C GLU A 318 -5.34 -32.66 11.27
N ILE A 319 -6.26 -32.02 11.99
CA ILE A 319 -7.68 -32.05 11.66
C ILE A 319 -7.96 -31.44 10.27
N ASN A 320 -7.24 -30.39 9.89
CA ASN A 320 -7.40 -29.75 8.59
C ASN A 320 -6.71 -30.55 7.48
N LYS A 321 -5.58 -31.22 7.75
CA LYS A 321 -4.95 -32.16 6.80
C LYS A 321 -5.90 -33.30 6.46
N LYS A 322 -6.47 -33.92 7.50
CA LYS A 322 -7.42 -35.03 7.33
C LYS A 322 -8.65 -34.60 6.55
N TYR A 323 -9.27 -33.47 6.92
CA TYR A 323 -10.44 -32.92 6.25
C TYR A 323 -10.20 -32.75 4.74
N TRP A 324 -9.11 -32.07 4.36
CA TRP A 324 -8.86 -31.82 2.94
C TRP A 324 -8.42 -33.06 2.18
N LYS A 325 -7.71 -34.00 2.80
CA LYS A 325 -7.38 -35.29 2.20
C LYS A 325 -8.62 -36.08 1.85
N GLU A 326 -9.59 -36.15 2.77
CA GLU A 326 -10.87 -36.84 2.58
C GLU A 326 -11.72 -36.10 1.52
N LYS A 327 -11.82 -34.78 1.61
CA LYS A 327 -12.61 -33.93 0.71
C LYS A 327 -12.14 -34.01 -0.74
N LEU A 328 -10.84 -33.97 -0.98
CA LEU A 328 -10.27 -33.97 -2.32
C LEU A 328 -10.14 -35.39 -2.90
N GLY A 329 -10.22 -36.42 -2.07
CA GLY A 329 -10.09 -37.81 -2.48
C GLY A 329 -8.72 -38.19 -3.07
N PRO A 330 -8.63 -39.33 -3.75
CA PRO A 330 -7.39 -39.77 -4.38
C PRO A 330 -6.87 -38.80 -5.43
N LYS A 331 -5.57 -38.55 -5.44
CA LYS A 331 -4.94 -37.66 -6.41
C LYS A 331 -4.70 -38.45 -7.73
N VAL A 332 -5.31 -37.97 -8.81
CA VAL A 332 -5.17 -38.55 -10.15
C VAL A 332 -4.11 -37.81 -10.96
N THR A 333 -4.09 -36.49 -10.87
CA THR A 333 -3.11 -35.61 -11.51
C THR A 333 -2.50 -34.66 -10.49
N LYS A 334 -1.51 -33.85 -10.89
CA LYS A 334 -0.96 -32.82 -10.01
C LYS A 334 -2.01 -31.76 -9.71
N ARG A 335 -2.06 -31.33 -8.44
CA ARG A 335 -2.97 -30.30 -7.91
C ARG A 335 -2.26 -28.99 -7.81
N ILE A 336 -2.78 -27.98 -8.51
CA ILE A 336 -2.21 -26.63 -8.56
C ILE A 336 -3.15 -25.66 -7.86
N GLY A 337 -2.70 -25.08 -6.75
CA GLY A 337 -3.44 -24.01 -6.06
C GLY A 337 -3.26 -22.66 -6.77
N LEU A 338 -4.35 -21.94 -7.00
CA LEU A 338 -4.31 -20.65 -7.71
C LEU A 338 -4.88 -19.50 -6.87
N ILE A 339 -4.14 -18.36 -6.86
CA ILE A 339 -4.64 -17.06 -6.40
C ILE A 339 -4.21 -15.99 -7.41
N TRP A 340 -5.17 -15.33 -8.02
CA TRP A 340 -4.92 -14.34 -9.07
C TRP A 340 -5.28 -12.92 -8.67
N SER A 341 -5.95 -12.71 -7.52
CA SER A 341 -6.25 -11.37 -7.02
C SER A 341 -6.13 -11.28 -5.51
N GLY A 342 -5.77 -10.09 -5.03
CA GLY A 342 -5.76 -9.75 -3.62
C GLY A 342 -7.08 -9.12 -3.16
N SER A 343 -7.07 -8.57 -1.93
CA SER A 343 -8.21 -7.79 -1.44
C SER A 343 -8.29 -6.45 -2.15
N PRO A 344 -9.46 -6.05 -2.67
CA PRO A 344 -9.68 -4.75 -3.32
C PRO A 344 -9.53 -3.56 -2.36
N LEU A 345 -9.51 -3.82 -1.05
CA LEU A 345 -9.24 -2.81 -0.02
C LEU A 345 -7.76 -2.39 0.05
N ASN A 346 -6.86 -3.13 -0.59
CA ASN A 346 -5.45 -2.77 -0.66
C ASN A 346 -5.24 -1.72 -1.75
N GLU A 347 -4.64 -0.59 -1.38
CA GLU A 347 -4.40 0.54 -2.30
C GLU A 347 -3.60 0.13 -3.56
N ASN A 348 -2.70 -0.84 -3.43
CA ASN A 348 -1.86 -1.36 -4.53
C ASN A 348 -2.45 -2.58 -5.24
N ASP A 349 -3.70 -2.97 -4.95
CA ASP A 349 -4.29 -4.18 -5.52
C ASP A 349 -4.35 -4.16 -7.04
N HIS A 350 -4.61 -3.00 -7.62
CA HIS A 350 -4.68 -2.78 -9.07
C HIS A 350 -3.34 -3.08 -9.82
N ASN A 351 -2.19 -3.09 -9.12
CA ASN A 351 -0.90 -3.42 -9.72
C ASN A 351 -0.58 -4.91 -9.62
N ARG A 352 -1.01 -5.59 -8.54
CA ARG A 352 -0.65 -6.97 -8.25
C ARG A 352 -1.69 -8.00 -8.68
N SER A 353 -2.97 -7.61 -8.79
CA SER A 353 -4.06 -8.51 -9.18
C SER A 353 -4.11 -8.73 -10.68
N ILE A 354 -4.39 -9.97 -11.08
CA ILE A 354 -4.50 -10.42 -12.47
C ILE A 354 -5.98 -10.78 -12.73
N LYS A 355 -6.47 -10.55 -13.92
CA LYS A 355 -7.82 -11.01 -14.32
C LYS A 355 -7.75 -12.51 -14.60
N LEU A 356 -8.72 -13.29 -14.14
CA LEU A 356 -8.80 -14.73 -14.42
C LEU A 356 -8.69 -15.03 -15.94
N LYS A 357 -9.24 -14.15 -16.78
CA LYS A 357 -9.13 -14.25 -18.24
C LYS A 357 -7.69 -14.38 -18.74
N THR A 358 -6.73 -13.73 -18.08
CA THR A 358 -5.30 -13.79 -18.46
C THR A 358 -4.70 -15.17 -18.19
N LEU A 359 -5.26 -15.95 -17.27
CA LEU A 359 -4.79 -17.29 -16.89
C LEU A 359 -5.38 -18.42 -17.74
N MET A 360 -6.22 -18.11 -18.73
CA MET A 360 -7.02 -19.11 -19.45
C MET A 360 -6.20 -20.20 -20.11
N ASN A 361 -5.03 -19.85 -20.66
CA ASN A 361 -4.15 -20.80 -21.31
C ASN A 361 -3.51 -21.84 -20.36
N LEU A 362 -3.51 -21.59 -19.04
CA LEU A 362 -3.04 -22.54 -18.04
C LEU A 362 -4.03 -23.72 -17.90
N PHE A 363 -5.33 -23.46 -18.04
CA PHE A 363 -6.39 -24.48 -17.88
C PHE A 363 -6.46 -25.47 -19.05
N GLU A 364 -5.66 -25.28 -20.09
CA GLU A 364 -5.45 -26.27 -21.17
C GLU A 364 -4.53 -27.43 -20.74
N LEU A 365 -3.79 -27.24 -19.64
CA LEU A 365 -2.85 -28.24 -19.12
C LEU A 365 -3.61 -29.32 -18.35
N PRO A 366 -3.10 -30.58 -18.33
CA PRO A 366 -3.77 -31.72 -17.71
C PRO A 366 -3.58 -31.75 -16.18
N PHE A 367 -3.81 -30.64 -15.52
CA PHE A 367 -3.72 -30.49 -14.07
C PHE A 367 -5.11 -30.26 -13.45
N GLU A 368 -5.24 -30.59 -12.18
CA GLU A 368 -6.37 -30.23 -11.32
C GLU A 368 -6.06 -28.90 -10.65
N PHE A 369 -6.80 -27.85 -11.01
CA PHE A 369 -6.61 -26.51 -10.47
C PHE A 369 -7.59 -26.24 -9.33
N HIS A 370 -7.08 -25.68 -8.23
CA HIS A 370 -7.86 -25.36 -7.03
C HIS A 370 -7.77 -23.87 -6.72
N SER A 371 -8.90 -23.18 -6.71
CA SER A 371 -8.92 -21.80 -6.25
C SER A 371 -8.77 -21.73 -4.73
N LEU A 372 -7.69 -21.09 -4.27
CA LEU A 372 -7.44 -20.80 -2.86
C LEU A 372 -8.01 -19.43 -2.47
N GLN A 373 -8.74 -18.77 -3.36
CA GLN A 373 -9.29 -17.44 -3.22
C GLN A 373 -10.70 -17.52 -2.65
N ILE A 374 -11.06 -16.55 -1.81
CA ILE A 374 -12.40 -16.47 -1.17
C ILE A 374 -13.25 -15.31 -1.70
N GLU A 375 -12.62 -14.30 -2.29
CA GLU A 375 -13.31 -13.16 -2.88
C GLU A 375 -13.16 -13.19 -4.40
N TYR A 376 -14.26 -12.97 -5.11
CA TYR A 376 -14.28 -12.97 -6.57
C TYR A 376 -15.16 -11.82 -7.08
N ASN A 377 -14.75 -11.21 -8.18
CA ASN A 377 -15.65 -10.32 -8.93
C ASN A 377 -16.65 -11.13 -9.78
N GLU A 378 -17.72 -10.49 -10.20
CA GLU A 378 -18.79 -11.16 -10.96
C GLU A 378 -18.32 -11.74 -12.29
N PHE A 379 -17.35 -11.10 -12.94
CA PHE A 379 -16.82 -11.56 -14.23
C PHE A 379 -16.04 -12.86 -14.04
N ASP A 380 -15.18 -12.95 -13.03
CA ASP A 380 -14.43 -14.16 -12.72
C ASP A 380 -15.36 -15.31 -12.33
N LEU A 381 -16.41 -15.04 -11.53
CA LEU A 381 -17.42 -16.06 -11.18
C LEU A 381 -18.13 -16.65 -12.42
N LYS A 382 -18.45 -15.80 -13.40
CA LYS A 382 -19.04 -16.25 -14.66
C LYS A 382 -18.07 -17.10 -15.48
N LEU A 383 -16.79 -16.73 -15.48
CA LEU A 383 -15.76 -17.44 -16.22
C LEU A 383 -15.44 -18.80 -15.57
N MET A 384 -15.33 -18.85 -14.25
CA MET A 384 -15.08 -20.09 -13.49
C MET A 384 -16.10 -21.18 -13.79
N LYS A 385 -17.38 -20.83 -13.98
CA LYS A 385 -18.45 -21.80 -14.33
C LYS A 385 -18.18 -22.52 -15.65
N LYS A 386 -17.34 -21.98 -16.53
CA LYS A 386 -16.99 -22.56 -17.83
C LYS A 386 -15.74 -23.45 -17.77
N LEU A 387 -15.00 -23.39 -16.67
CA LEU A 387 -13.74 -24.11 -16.48
C LEU A 387 -14.01 -25.41 -15.71
N LYS A 388 -13.88 -26.55 -16.40
CA LYS A 388 -14.17 -27.87 -15.81
C LYS A 388 -13.09 -28.36 -14.84
N ASN A 389 -11.84 -27.91 -15.02
CA ASN A 389 -10.68 -28.31 -14.22
C ASN A 389 -10.25 -27.25 -13.17
N LEU A 390 -11.08 -26.21 -12.94
CA LEU A 390 -10.89 -25.26 -11.84
C LEU A 390 -11.94 -25.49 -10.76
N ILE A 391 -11.52 -25.96 -9.61
CA ILE A 391 -12.38 -26.27 -8.46
C ILE A 391 -12.41 -25.07 -7.51
N ASN A 392 -13.61 -24.65 -7.16
CA ASN A 392 -13.83 -23.51 -6.25
C ASN A 392 -14.12 -24.00 -4.82
N HIS A 393 -13.32 -23.57 -3.88
CA HIS A 393 -13.42 -23.93 -2.46
C HIS A 393 -13.90 -22.79 -1.56
N LYS A 394 -14.49 -21.73 -2.11
CA LYS A 394 -14.91 -20.55 -1.34
C LYS A 394 -15.73 -20.89 -0.10
N ASN A 395 -16.66 -21.83 -0.22
CA ASN A 395 -17.59 -22.17 0.86
C ASN A 395 -16.95 -23.06 1.96
N GLU A 396 -15.84 -23.71 1.63
CA GLU A 396 -15.12 -24.62 2.54
C GLU A 396 -13.98 -23.92 3.28
N ILE A 397 -13.42 -22.85 2.72
CA ILE A 397 -12.34 -22.08 3.33
C ILE A 397 -12.92 -21.20 4.45
N LYS A 398 -12.57 -21.52 5.72
CA LYS A 398 -13.11 -20.84 6.91
C LYS A 398 -12.08 -20.06 7.73
N GLY A 399 -10.79 -20.12 7.37
CA GLY A 399 -9.72 -19.49 8.11
C GLY A 399 -8.36 -19.94 7.60
N PHE A 400 -7.29 -19.34 8.10
CA PHE A 400 -5.94 -19.63 7.62
C PHE A 400 -5.44 -21.03 7.99
N ASP A 401 -5.89 -21.59 9.11
CA ASP A 401 -5.62 -22.98 9.48
C ASP A 401 -6.26 -23.98 8.50
N ASN A 402 -7.50 -23.69 8.10
CA ASN A 402 -8.19 -24.50 7.10
C ASN A 402 -7.58 -24.30 5.71
N THR A 403 -7.23 -23.08 5.33
CA THR A 403 -6.51 -22.78 4.06
C THR A 403 -5.15 -23.50 4.02
N ALA A 404 -4.44 -23.58 5.16
CA ALA A 404 -3.19 -24.34 5.25
C ALA A 404 -3.38 -25.81 4.88
N GLY A 405 -4.50 -26.44 5.30
CA GLY A 405 -4.83 -27.82 4.92
C GLY A 405 -5.04 -28.00 3.42
N LEU A 406 -5.70 -27.05 2.79
CA LEU A 406 -5.87 -27.05 1.33
C LEU A 406 -4.53 -26.86 0.61
N ILE A 407 -3.70 -25.89 1.06
CA ILE A 407 -2.33 -25.66 0.54
C ILE A 407 -1.48 -26.92 0.69
N GLU A 408 -1.54 -27.60 1.84
CA GLU A 408 -0.81 -28.84 2.09
C GLU A 408 -1.11 -29.93 1.04
N SER A 409 -2.37 -29.96 0.57
CA SER A 409 -2.83 -30.91 -0.44
C SER A 409 -2.45 -30.56 -1.87
N MET A 410 -1.86 -29.39 -2.12
CA MET A 410 -1.39 -28.97 -3.44
C MET A 410 0.05 -29.43 -3.69
N ASP A 411 0.41 -29.68 -4.95
CA ASP A 411 1.80 -29.91 -5.37
C ASP A 411 2.55 -28.60 -5.55
N LEU A 412 1.84 -27.57 -6.04
CA LEU A 412 2.36 -26.24 -6.30
C LEU A 412 1.27 -25.20 -6.01
N VAL A 413 1.65 -24.06 -5.50
CA VAL A 413 0.81 -22.88 -5.41
C VAL A 413 1.32 -21.82 -6.39
N ILE A 414 0.43 -21.26 -7.22
CA ILE A 414 0.70 -20.09 -8.06
C ILE A 414 -0.11 -18.93 -7.52
N SER A 415 0.56 -17.87 -7.10
CA SER A 415 -0.07 -16.76 -6.39
C SER A 415 0.45 -15.42 -6.88
N VAL A 416 -0.43 -14.42 -6.90
CA VAL A 416 0.01 -13.02 -6.82
C VAL A 416 0.40 -12.69 -5.37
N ASP A 417 0.99 -11.51 -5.12
CA ASP A 417 1.46 -11.09 -3.80
C ASP A 417 0.31 -10.89 -2.81
N THR A 418 0.00 -11.95 -2.06
CA THR A 418 -1.10 -12.00 -1.08
C THR A 418 -0.68 -12.73 0.19
N SER A 419 -1.56 -12.69 1.22
CA SER A 419 -1.35 -13.45 2.47
C SER A 419 -1.19 -14.96 2.25
N ILE A 420 -1.77 -15.50 1.18
CA ILE A 420 -1.65 -16.92 0.85
C ILE A 420 -0.25 -17.27 0.34
N ALA A 421 0.39 -16.38 -0.41
CA ALA A 421 1.79 -16.56 -0.80
C ALA A 421 2.70 -16.67 0.43
N HIS A 422 2.47 -15.81 1.43
CA HIS A 422 3.19 -15.85 2.70
C HIS A 422 2.89 -17.13 3.51
N LEU A 423 1.62 -17.56 3.54
CA LEU A 423 1.24 -18.82 4.20
C LEU A 423 1.89 -20.03 3.51
N SER A 424 1.83 -20.10 2.20
CA SER A 424 2.46 -21.17 1.41
C SER A 424 3.96 -21.25 1.67
N GLY A 425 4.64 -20.09 1.66
CA GLY A 425 6.06 -20.02 2.00
C GLY A 425 6.37 -20.43 3.44
N ALA A 426 5.51 -20.02 4.41
CA ALA A 426 5.65 -20.39 5.81
C ALA A 426 5.48 -21.90 6.07
N LEU A 427 4.64 -22.56 5.27
CA LEU A 427 4.42 -24.01 5.25
C LEU A 427 5.50 -24.77 4.44
N ASN A 428 6.47 -24.08 3.85
CA ASN A 428 7.48 -24.63 2.93
C ASN A 428 6.90 -25.33 1.68
N LYS A 429 5.73 -24.84 1.21
CA LYS A 429 5.10 -25.37 0.00
C LYS A 429 5.75 -24.75 -1.24
N PRO A 430 6.08 -25.53 -2.30
CA PRO A 430 6.50 -24.98 -3.58
C PRO A 430 5.51 -23.91 -4.05
N THR A 431 6.02 -22.70 -4.29
CA THR A 431 5.18 -21.55 -4.62
C THR A 431 5.80 -20.73 -5.73
N TRP A 432 5.03 -20.48 -6.78
CA TRP A 432 5.40 -19.56 -7.86
C TRP A 432 4.67 -18.25 -7.65
N LEU A 433 5.43 -17.19 -7.39
CA LEU A 433 4.89 -15.88 -7.07
C LEU A 433 5.00 -14.95 -8.26
N LEU A 434 3.84 -14.47 -8.69
CA LEU A 434 3.70 -13.56 -9.82
C LEU A 434 3.77 -12.12 -9.33
N LEU A 435 4.79 -11.37 -9.75
CA LEU A 435 5.11 -10.05 -9.26
C LEU A 435 4.88 -8.97 -10.31
N PRO A 436 4.31 -7.82 -9.93
CA PRO A 436 4.19 -6.66 -10.80
C PRO A 436 5.58 -6.08 -11.13
N PHE A 437 5.63 -5.16 -12.10
CA PHE A 437 6.83 -4.45 -12.52
C PHE A 437 7.54 -3.74 -11.35
N THR A 438 6.77 -3.11 -10.46
CA THR A 438 7.26 -2.54 -9.19
C THR A 438 6.73 -3.41 -8.05
N PRO A 439 7.49 -4.42 -7.61
CA PRO A 439 7.06 -5.35 -6.57
C PRO A 439 7.14 -4.71 -5.18
N ASP A 440 6.53 -5.36 -4.19
CA ASP A 440 6.74 -5.00 -2.78
C ASP A 440 8.21 -5.23 -2.36
N PHE A 441 8.69 -4.47 -1.38
CA PHE A 441 10.07 -4.51 -0.89
C PHE A 441 10.52 -5.91 -0.44
N ARG A 442 9.61 -6.76 0.00
CA ARG A 442 9.88 -8.13 0.49
C ARG A 442 10.53 -9.00 -0.57
N TRP A 443 10.18 -8.76 -1.82
CA TRP A 443 10.59 -9.60 -2.94
C TRP A 443 11.86 -9.12 -3.61
N LEU A 444 12.43 -8.00 -3.15
CA LEU A 444 13.65 -7.39 -3.69
C LEU A 444 13.58 -7.14 -5.21
N LEU A 445 14.73 -6.89 -5.81
CA LEU A 445 14.89 -6.67 -7.25
C LEU A 445 15.85 -7.73 -7.85
N LYS A 446 15.79 -7.90 -9.16
CA LYS A 446 16.77 -8.65 -9.98
C LYS A 446 17.12 -10.05 -9.46
N ARG A 447 16.14 -10.76 -8.87
CA ARG A 447 16.31 -12.15 -8.44
C ARG A 447 15.01 -12.93 -8.67
N ASP A 448 15.13 -14.25 -8.81
CA ASP A 448 14.03 -15.20 -9.04
C ASP A 448 13.75 -16.10 -7.84
N ASP A 449 14.53 -15.96 -6.75
CA ASP A 449 14.32 -16.60 -5.45
C ASP A 449 13.90 -15.60 -4.38
N SER A 450 13.48 -16.07 -3.22
CA SER A 450 13.09 -15.24 -2.08
C SER A 450 14.04 -15.41 -0.90
N PRO A 451 14.56 -14.32 -0.28
CA PRO A 451 15.36 -14.43 0.93
C PRO A 451 14.55 -14.85 2.16
N TRP A 452 13.22 -14.76 2.06
CA TRP A 452 12.29 -15.09 3.14
C TRP A 452 11.81 -16.52 3.13
N TYR A 453 11.69 -17.12 1.92
CA TYR A 453 11.06 -18.41 1.72
C TYR A 453 11.82 -19.22 0.66
N PRO A 454 12.63 -20.22 1.05
CA PRO A 454 13.40 -21.02 0.09
C PRO A 454 12.53 -21.76 -0.94
N SER A 455 11.26 -22.04 -0.61
CA SER A 455 10.31 -22.72 -1.48
C SER A 455 9.63 -21.82 -2.53
N VAL A 456 9.94 -20.50 -2.54
CA VAL A 456 9.27 -19.54 -3.41
C VAL A 456 10.14 -19.16 -4.60
N LYS A 457 9.63 -19.38 -5.81
CA LYS A 457 10.20 -18.89 -7.09
C LYS A 457 9.43 -17.67 -7.56
N LEU A 458 10.15 -16.64 -8.01
CA LEU A 458 9.58 -15.33 -8.38
C LEU A 458 9.50 -15.18 -9.90
N TYR A 459 8.31 -14.79 -10.40
CA TYR A 459 8.06 -14.45 -11.79
C TYR A 459 7.73 -12.96 -11.87
N ARG A 460 8.56 -12.18 -12.56
CA ARG A 460 8.49 -10.71 -12.58
C ARG A 460 8.01 -10.16 -13.90
N GLN A 461 7.17 -9.12 -13.87
CA GLN A 461 6.86 -8.34 -15.07
C GLN A 461 8.12 -7.63 -15.58
N GLU A 462 8.39 -7.78 -16.87
CA GLU A 462 9.44 -7.03 -17.58
C GLU A 462 8.94 -5.65 -18.04
N LYS A 463 7.63 -5.54 -18.29
CA LYS A 463 6.95 -4.28 -18.68
C LYS A 463 5.71 -4.11 -17.82
N LYS A 464 5.49 -2.88 -17.33
CA LYS A 464 4.35 -2.54 -16.46
C LYS A 464 3.02 -2.94 -17.09
N GLY A 465 2.25 -3.76 -16.36
CA GLY A 465 0.92 -4.23 -16.76
C GLY A 465 0.90 -5.40 -17.75
N ASN A 466 2.06 -5.84 -18.24
CA ASN A 466 2.13 -7.02 -19.12
C ASN A 466 2.24 -8.31 -18.29
N TRP A 467 1.11 -8.94 -18.03
CA TRP A 467 1.03 -10.23 -17.35
C TRP A 467 1.15 -11.43 -18.31
N GLU A 468 0.85 -11.24 -19.60
CA GLU A 468 0.81 -12.32 -20.60
C GLU A 468 2.17 -13.03 -20.71
N THR A 469 3.26 -12.28 -20.82
CA THR A 469 4.61 -12.84 -20.88
C THR A 469 4.99 -13.66 -19.66
N ILE A 470 4.51 -13.27 -18.46
CA ILE A 470 4.71 -14.05 -17.23
C ILE A 470 3.92 -15.36 -17.31
N ILE A 471 2.66 -15.31 -17.73
CA ILE A 471 1.78 -16.48 -17.78
C ILE A 471 2.29 -17.48 -18.81
N ASP A 472 2.81 -17.03 -19.94
CA ASP A 472 3.46 -17.90 -20.94
C ASP A 472 4.69 -18.59 -20.37
N LYS A 473 5.53 -17.89 -19.61
CA LYS A 473 6.67 -18.48 -18.90
C LYS A 473 6.21 -19.50 -17.85
N VAL A 474 5.18 -19.17 -17.07
CA VAL A 474 4.56 -20.08 -16.08
C VAL A 474 4.02 -21.33 -16.78
N LYS A 475 3.29 -21.18 -17.90
CA LYS A 475 2.77 -22.31 -18.68
C LYS A 475 3.89 -23.22 -19.16
N LYS A 476 4.97 -22.65 -19.69
CA LYS A 476 6.15 -23.42 -20.14
C LYS A 476 6.79 -24.18 -18.99
N ASP A 477 6.96 -23.55 -17.83
CA ASP A 477 7.56 -24.21 -16.65
C ASP A 477 6.62 -25.26 -16.07
N LEU A 478 5.28 -25.09 -16.14
CA LEU A 478 4.29 -26.10 -15.73
C LEU A 478 4.34 -27.37 -16.61
N ILE A 479 4.57 -27.22 -17.91
CA ILE A 479 4.70 -28.39 -18.84
C ILE A 479 5.91 -29.26 -18.43
N ASN A 480 6.92 -28.66 -17.85
CA ASN A 480 8.15 -29.36 -17.42
C ASN A 480 8.11 -29.79 -15.93
N LEU A 481 7.00 -29.59 -15.24
CA LEU A 481 6.81 -29.98 -13.85
C LEU A 481 6.51 -31.49 -13.72
#